data_8d6dd7756056ed79038eedc4a3a0c579
#
_entry.id   8d6dd7756056ed79038eedc4a3a0c579
#
_cell.length_a   1.000
_cell.length_b   1.000
_cell.length_c   1.000
_cell.angle_alpha   90.00
_cell.angle_beta   90.00
_cell.angle_gamma   90.00
#
_symmetry.space_group_name_H-M   'P 1'
#
loop_
_entity.id
_entity.type
_entity.pdbx_description
1 polymer ?
#
loop_
_entity_poly.entity_id
_entity_poly.type
_entity_poly.pdbx_seq_one_letter_code
_entity_poly.pdbx_strand_id
1 'polypeptide(L)'
;LRPGLVQLEIGVQSTNPQTIEAIHRKMDFGRVTEIVNRIAKGRNIHQHLDLIAGLPHEDLRTFGESFNTGYALGAQMLQLGFLKLLHGAAMREEPEEFPCVFSEDPPYEVQKTPWLLPEELDVLRAAEDALERCYNSGRFLETAAYAMAAAGLSPFVFYCRLGAAGARHGTANIPLDDYTAFLYNWCAALPGIDKACLRDAMVRDRLATNSTGRLPQCLHVTDALLGRAVKRLAQNPATAPLPGVRRGVALLYGTRQVVFVDYTQKNPV
;
A
#
# COMPACT_ATOMS: atom_id res chain seq x y z
N LEU A 1 -15.79 20.15 5.34
CA LEU A 1 -14.80 19.94 6.43
C LEU A 1 -13.40 20.24 5.88
N ARG A 2 -12.49 20.69 6.72
CA ARG A 2 -11.08 20.87 6.34
C ARG A 2 -10.41 19.49 6.17
N PRO A 3 -9.51 19.31 5.18
CA PRO A 3 -8.74 18.09 5.05
C PRO A 3 -7.99 17.72 6.34
N GLY A 4 -7.94 16.42 6.66
CA GLY A 4 -7.27 15.91 7.84
C GLY A 4 -8.03 16.07 9.17
N LEU A 5 -9.27 16.58 9.16
CA LEU A 5 -10.07 16.73 10.37
C LEU A 5 -10.84 15.46 10.75
N VAL A 6 -11.21 14.64 9.77
CA VAL A 6 -12.02 13.43 9.95
C VAL A 6 -11.35 12.25 9.26
N GLN A 7 -11.28 11.15 9.98
CA GLN A 7 -10.97 9.82 9.47
C GLN A 7 -12.20 8.93 9.68
N LEU A 8 -12.53 8.11 8.69
CA LEU A 8 -13.56 7.10 8.79
C LEU A 8 -12.92 5.73 8.73
N GLU A 9 -13.25 4.89 9.70
CA GLU A 9 -12.91 3.48 9.70
C GLU A 9 -14.13 2.69 9.21
N ILE A 10 -13.94 1.95 8.12
CA ILE A 10 -15.00 1.25 7.40
C ILE A 10 -14.68 -0.24 7.43
N GLY A 11 -15.26 -0.93 8.41
CA GLY A 11 -15.08 -2.37 8.57
C GLY A 11 -15.82 -3.14 7.49
N VAL A 12 -15.17 -3.43 6.37
CA VAL A 12 -15.67 -4.34 5.32
C VAL A 12 -15.58 -5.79 5.79
N GLN A 13 -14.48 -6.14 6.44
CA GLN A 13 -14.12 -7.45 6.98
C GLN A 13 -13.84 -8.49 5.90
N SER A 14 -14.79 -8.76 5.02
CA SER A 14 -14.73 -9.66 3.86
C SER A 14 -15.75 -9.21 2.81
N THR A 15 -15.57 -9.63 1.57
CA THR A 15 -16.59 -9.52 0.50
C THR A 15 -17.21 -10.87 0.15
N ASN A 16 -16.80 -11.95 0.82
CA ASN A 16 -17.37 -13.27 0.65
C ASN A 16 -18.75 -13.36 1.34
N PRO A 17 -19.84 -13.62 0.60
CA PRO A 17 -21.18 -13.66 1.19
C PRO A 17 -21.34 -14.69 2.32
N GLN A 18 -20.72 -15.89 2.18
CA GLN A 18 -20.78 -16.92 3.21
C GLN A 18 -20.10 -16.47 4.51
N THR A 19 -18.94 -15.79 4.39
CA THR A 19 -18.23 -15.22 5.52
C THR A 19 -19.06 -14.15 6.21
N ILE A 20 -19.66 -13.23 5.44
CA ILE A 20 -20.49 -12.15 5.98
C ILE A 20 -21.72 -12.69 6.72
N GLU A 21 -22.34 -13.74 6.20
CA GLU A 21 -23.46 -14.42 6.86
C GLU A 21 -23.02 -15.10 8.18
N ALA A 22 -21.89 -15.84 8.13
CA ALA A 22 -21.37 -16.58 9.28
C ALA A 22 -20.96 -15.66 10.45
N ILE A 23 -20.52 -14.43 10.17
CA ILE A 23 -20.21 -13.43 11.21
C ILE A 23 -21.40 -12.55 11.57
N HIS A 24 -22.62 -12.94 11.17
CA HIS A 24 -23.89 -12.24 11.45
C HIS A 24 -23.90 -10.77 11.02
N ARG A 25 -23.20 -10.42 9.92
CA ARG A 25 -23.22 -9.07 9.37
C ARG A 25 -24.20 -8.96 8.21
N LYS A 26 -24.82 -7.79 8.12
CA LYS A 26 -25.59 -7.38 6.94
C LYS A 26 -24.80 -6.29 6.24
N MET A 27 -24.28 -6.59 5.05
CA MET A 27 -23.51 -5.64 4.27
C MET A 27 -24.00 -5.63 2.81
N ASP A 28 -24.31 -4.45 2.32
CA ASP A 28 -24.49 -4.19 0.89
C ASP A 28 -23.20 -3.56 0.36
N PHE A 29 -22.34 -4.39 -0.23
CA PHE A 29 -21.04 -3.94 -0.75
C PHE A 29 -21.18 -2.93 -1.90
N GLY A 30 -22.25 -3.02 -2.69
CA GLY A 30 -22.56 -2.03 -3.74
C GLY A 30 -22.76 -0.64 -3.14
N ARG A 31 -23.55 -0.56 -2.06
CA ARG A 31 -23.78 0.70 -1.34
C ARG A 31 -22.51 1.21 -0.63
N VAL A 32 -21.69 0.33 -0.07
CA VAL A 32 -20.38 0.71 0.50
C VAL A 32 -19.51 1.35 -0.58
N THR A 33 -19.42 0.73 -1.75
CA THR A 33 -18.67 1.23 -2.91
C THR A 33 -19.14 2.62 -3.34
N GLU A 34 -20.46 2.84 -3.45
CA GLU A 34 -21.03 4.14 -3.80
C GLU A 34 -20.66 5.23 -2.77
N ILE A 35 -20.76 4.90 -1.47
CA ILE A 35 -20.47 5.84 -0.38
C ILE A 35 -18.98 6.18 -0.36
N VAL A 36 -18.08 5.17 -0.42
CA VAL A 36 -16.62 5.36 -0.44
C VAL A 36 -16.23 6.27 -1.62
N ASN A 37 -16.72 5.98 -2.83
CA ASN A 37 -16.45 6.79 -4.01
C ASN A 37 -17.00 8.22 -3.91
N ARG A 38 -18.17 8.40 -3.28
CA ARG A 38 -18.75 9.73 -3.06
C ARG A 38 -17.92 10.56 -2.08
N ILE A 39 -17.45 9.96 -1.00
CA ILE A 39 -16.58 10.61 -0.01
C ILE A 39 -15.23 10.95 -0.63
N ALA A 40 -14.64 10.03 -1.40
CA ALA A 40 -13.35 10.22 -2.08
C ALA A 40 -13.33 11.47 -2.99
N LYS A 41 -14.46 11.79 -3.65
CA LYS A 41 -14.60 13.02 -4.47
C LYS A 41 -14.39 14.31 -3.67
N GLY A 42 -14.68 14.30 -2.39
CA GLY A 42 -14.51 15.47 -1.50
C GLY A 42 -13.05 15.75 -1.13
N ARG A 43 -12.15 14.79 -1.23
CA ARG A 43 -10.71 14.85 -0.90
C ARG A 43 -10.40 15.48 0.47
N ASN A 44 -11.30 15.34 1.43
CA ASN A 44 -11.20 16.00 2.73
C ASN A 44 -11.38 15.06 3.92
N ILE A 45 -11.73 13.80 3.67
CA ILE A 45 -11.94 12.78 4.69
C ILE A 45 -11.00 11.62 4.36
N HIS A 46 -10.20 11.21 5.34
CA HIS A 46 -9.37 10.02 5.24
C HIS A 46 -10.24 8.78 5.42
N GLN A 47 -10.20 7.86 4.48
CA GLN A 47 -10.94 6.60 4.52
C GLN A 47 -9.99 5.45 4.81
N HIS A 48 -10.32 4.66 5.80
CA HIS A 48 -9.61 3.48 6.25
C HIS A 48 -10.56 2.28 6.07
N LEU A 49 -10.22 1.35 5.21
CA LEU A 49 -10.98 0.12 4.99
C LEU A 49 -10.30 -1.04 5.72
N ASP A 50 -11.10 -1.87 6.40
CA ASP A 50 -10.59 -3.00 7.15
C ASP A 50 -11.07 -4.31 6.55
N LEU A 51 -10.13 -5.23 6.33
CA LEU A 51 -10.33 -6.63 6.03
C LEU A 51 -9.77 -7.48 7.16
N ILE A 52 -10.39 -8.63 7.46
CA ILE A 52 -9.95 -9.54 8.53
C ILE A 52 -9.68 -10.92 7.94
N ALA A 53 -8.42 -11.35 8.01
CA ALA A 53 -8.01 -12.71 7.69
C ALA A 53 -8.34 -13.68 8.84
N GLY A 54 -8.77 -14.88 8.50
CA GLY A 54 -9.10 -15.92 9.48
C GLY A 54 -10.58 -16.01 9.82
N LEU A 55 -11.44 -15.28 9.14
CA LEU A 55 -12.89 -15.40 9.26
C LEU A 55 -13.39 -16.74 8.70
N PRO A 56 -14.57 -17.24 9.17
CA PRO A 56 -15.18 -18.46 8.66
C PRO A 56 -15.42 -18.45 7.16
N HIS A 57 -15.28 -19.60 6.52
CA HIS A 57 -15.53 -19.82 5.08
C HIS A 57 -14.67 -18.97 4.14
N GLU A 58 -13.51 -18.47 4.61
CA GLU A 58 -12.61 -17.67 3.81
C GLU A 58 -11.21 -18.29 3.79
N ASP A 59 -10.88 -18.95 2.68
CA ASP A 59 -9.55 -19.48 2.40
C ASP A 59 -8.65 -18.38 1.80
N LEU A 60 -7.37 -18.70 1.55
CA LEU A 60 -6.40 -17.74 1.00
C LEU A 60 -6.86 -17.16 -0.35
N ARG A 61 -7.55 -17.96 -1.18
CA ARG A 61 -8.03 -17.52 -2.49
C ARG A 61 -9.19 -16.54 -2.35
N THR A 62 -10.20 -16.88 -1.56
CA THR A 62 -11.38 -16.03 -1.33
C THR A 62 -11.03 -14.76 -0.58
N PHE A 63 -10.09 -14.83 0.38
CA PHE A 63 -9.53 -13.64 1.00
C PHE A 63 -8.81 -12.73 -0.02
N GLY A 64 -8.07 -13.33 -0.96
CA GLY A 64 -7.42 -12.58 -2.05
C GLY A 64 -8.42 -11.87 -2.96
N GLU A 65 -9.60 -12.44 -3.20
CA GLU A 65 -10.69 -11.78 -3.92
C GLU A 65 -11.26 -10.60 -3.13
N SER A 66 -11.48 -10.77 -1.82
CA SER A 66 -11.88 -9.70 -0.91
C SER A 66 -10.85 -8.57 -0.87
N PHE A 67 -9.56 -8.92 -0.79
CA PHE A 67 -8.47 -7.97 -0.82
C PHE A 67 -8.43 -7.14 -2.11
N ASN A 68 -8.49 -7.80 -3.28
CA ASN A 68 -8.48 -7.12 -4.57
C ASN A 68 -9.69 -6.17 -4.71
N THR A 69 -10.84 -6.59 -4.22
CA THR A 69 -12.07 -5.81 -4.25
C THR A 69 -11.98 -4.59 -3.35
N GLY A 70 -11.46 -4.74 -2.12
CA GLY A 70 -11.21 -3.64 -1.18
C GLY A 70 -10.15 -2.66 -1.71
N TYR A 71 -9.06 -3.18 -2.27
CA TYR A 71 -7.99 -2.37 -2.87
C TYR A 71 -8.50 -1.50 -4.03
N ALA A 72 -9.40 -2.04 -4.86
CA ALA A 72 -9.97 -1.31 -5.99
C ALA A 72 -10.84 -0.11 -5.58
N LEU A 73 -11.31 -0.04 -4.33
CA LEU A 73 -12.02 1.13 -3.80
C LEU A 73 -11.12 2.36 -3.64
N GLY A 74 -9.80 2.19 -3.61
CA GLY A 74 -8.84 3.31 -3.58
C GLY A 74 -8.92 4.16 -2.32
N ALA A 75 -9.28 3.57 -1.17
CA ALA A 75 -9.21 4.24 0.12
C ALA A 75 -7.75 4.63 0.45
N GLN A 76 -7.56 5.65 1.27
CA GLN A 76 -6.22 6.07 1.66
C GLN A 76 -5.47 5.01 2.47
N MET A 77 -6.20 4.15 3.18
CA MET A 77 -5.64 3.03 3.91
C MET A 77 -6.49 1.78 3.72
N LEU A 78 -5.85 0.65 3.48
CA LEU A 78 -6.45 -0.67 3.47
C LEU A 78 -5.75 -1.51 4.55
N GLN A 79 -6.44 -1.81 5.62
CA GLN A 79 -5.91 -2.65 6.69
C GLN A 79 -6.18 -4.13 6.38
N LEU A 80 -5.11 -4.90 6.37
CA LEU A 80 -5.18 -6.36 6.44
C LEU A 80 -5.01 -6.75 7.91
N GLY A 81 -6.14 -6.94 8.61
CA GLY A 81 -6.15 -7.38 10.00
C GLY A 81 -6.24 -8.90 10.13
N PHE A 82 -5.99 -9.40 11.33
CA PHE A 82 -6.13 -10.81 11.67
C PHE A 82 -7.21 -10.99 12.73
N LEU A 83 -7.98 -12.07 12.61
CA LEU A 83 -9.04 -12.38 13.56
C LEU A 83 -8.48 -12.51 14.99
N LYS A 84 -9.12 -11.85 15.93
CA LYS A 84 -8.80 -11.89 17.36
C LYS A 84 -10.00 -12.45 18.12
N LEU A 85 -9.79 -13.56 18.82
CA LEU A 85 -10.82 -14.27 19.58
C LEU A 85 -10.95 -13.63 20.98
N LEU A 86 -11.57 -12.45 21.05
CA LEU A 86 -11.71 -11.70 22.30
C LEU A 86 -12.70 -12.41 23.26
N HIS A 87 -12.52 -12.22 24.55
CA HIS A 87 -13.47 -12.71 25.55
C HIS A 87 -14.86 -12.14 25.32
N GLY A 88 -15.88 -12.99 25.39
CA GLY A 88 -17.28 -12.65 25.13
C GLY A 88 -17.66 -12.59 23.65
N ALA A 89 -16.72 -12.84 22.73
CA ALA A 89 -17.06 -12.99 21.32
C ALA A 89 -17.63 -14.40 21.05
N ALA A 90 -18.76 -14.50 20.33
CA ALA A 90 -19.40 -15.77 20.00
C ALA A 90 -18.42 -16.79 19.41
N MET A 91 -17.56 -16.37 18.48
CA MET A 91 -16.54 -17.23 17.88
C MET A 91 -15.55 -17.85 18.89
N ARG A 92 -15.38 -17.24 20.05
CA ARG A 92 -14.56 -17.81 21.13
C ARG A 92 -15.37 -18.73 22.03
N GLU A 93 -16.63 -18.36 22.30
CA GLU A 93 -17.51 -19.08 23.25
C GLU A 93 -18.14 -20.32 22.61
N GLU A 94 -18.16 -20.40 21.26
CA GLU A 94 -18.80 -21.47 20.48
C GLU A 94 -17.78 -22.23 19.63
N PRO A 95 -16.78 -22.91 20.21
CA PRO A 95 -15.67 -23.53 19.46
C PRO A 95 -16.09 -24.69 18.56
N GLU A 96 -17.26 -25.28 18.80
CA GLU A 96 -17.82 -26.34 17.94
C GLU A 96 -18.30 -25.75 16.59
N GLU A 97 -18.85 -24.55 16.62
CA GLU A 97 -19.27 -23.82 15.41
C GLU A 97 -18.09 -23.11 14.70
N PHE A 98 -17.15 -22.59 15.51
CA PHE A 98 -15.98 -21.84 15.01
C PHE A 98 -14.66 -22.49 15.45
N PRO A 99 -14.27 -23.65 14.90
CA PRO A 99 -13.12 -24.41 15.36
C PRO A 99 -11.80 -23.76 14.94
N CYS A 100 -11.39 -22.71 15.64
CA CYS A 100 -10.15 -21.97 15.40
C CYS A 100 -9.10 -22.29 16.47
N VAL A 101 -7.83 -22.31 16.06
CA VAL A 101 -6.69 -22.25 16.98
C VAL A 101 -6.22 -20.80 17.05
N PHE A 102 -6.06 -20.28 18.25
CA PHE A 102 -5.63 -18.90 18.50
C PHE A 102 -4.66 -18.83 19.69
N SER A 103 -3.95 -17.71 19.82
CA SER A 103 -3.06 -17.47 20.95
C SER A 103 -3.86 -17.34 22.25
N GLU A 104 -3.41 -17.99 23.33
CA GLU A 104 -3.99 -17.79 24.68
C GLU A 104 -3.59 -16.43 25.26
N ASP A 105 -2.48 -15.85 24.79
CA ASP A 105 -2.01 -14.54 25.18
C ASP A 105 -2.66 -13.42 24.33
N PRO A 106 -2.93 -12.25 24.93
CA PRO A 106 -3.35 -11.09 24.15
C PRO A 106 -2.38 -10.78 22.99
N PRO A 107 -2.88 -10.46 21.80
CA PRO A 107 -4.26 -10.07 21.47
C PRO A 107 -5.19 -11.22 21.06
N TYR A 108 -4.88 -12.48 21.40
CA TYR A 108 -5.72 -13.67 21.10
C TYR A 108 -5.88 -13.90 19.60
N GLU A 109 -4.82 -13.66 18.84
CA GLU A 109 -4.82 -13.73 17.39
C GLU A 109 -4.90 -15.16 16.88
N VAL A 110 -5.66 -15.34 15.81
CA VAL A 110 -5.81 -16.62 15.11
C VAL A 110 -4.46 -17.17 14.61
N GLN A 111 -4.25 -18.47 14.81
CA GLN A 111 -3.06 -19.21 14.40
C GLN A 111 -3.40 -20.27 13.34
N LYS A 112 -4.66 -20.73 13.29
CA LYS A 112 -5.16 -21.68 12.30
C LYS A 112 -6.68 -21.67 12.30
N THR A 113 -7.27 -21.86 11.13
CA THR A 113 -8.71 -22.13 10.97
C THR A 113 -8.92 -23.37 10.09
N PRO A 114 -10.12 -23.89 9.93
CA PRO A 114 -10.42 -24.92 8.94
C PRO A 114 -10.13 -24.48 7.49
N TRP A 115 -10.08 -23.18 7.22
CA TRP A 115 -9.92 -22.58 5.89
C TRP A 115 -8.55 -21.98 5.64
N LEU A 116 -7.79 -21.64 6.69
CA LEU A 116 -6.44 -21.07 6.60
C LEU A 116 -5.45 -21.84 7.44
N LEU A 117 -4.38 -22.30 6.80
CA LEU A 117 -3.26 -22.95 7.46
C LEU A 117 -2.32 -21.90 8.10
N PRO A 118 -1.48 -22.28 9.08
CA PRO A 118 -0.50 -21.39 9.68
C PRO A 118 0.43 -20.74 8.64
N GLU A 119 0.88 -21.51 7.66
CA GLU A 119 1.78 -21.04 6.59
C GLU A 119 1.10 -20.01 5.68
N GLU A 120 -0.21 -20.13 5.49
CA GLU A 120 -1.00 -19.16 4.72
C GLU A 120 -1.21 -17.87 5.51
N LEU A 121 -1.39 -17.95 6.83
CA LEU A 121 -1.41 -16.78 7.70
C LEU A 121 -0.06 -16.07 7.71
N ASP A 122 1.06 -16.80 7.65
CA ASP A 122 2.40 -16.18 7.53
C ASP A 122 2.58 -15.45 6.18
N VAL A 123 2.03 -16.00 5.10
CA VAL A 123 1.98 -15.30 3.79
C VAL A 123 1.20 -14.00 3.92
N LEU A 124 0.06 -14.02 4.62
CA LEU A 124 -0.76 -12.83 4.83
C LEU A 124 -0.08 -11.78 5.72
N ARG A 125 0.65 -12.19 6.77
CA ARG A 125 1.46 -11.28 7.60
C ARG A 125 2.57 -10.58 6.79
N ALA A 126 3.22 -11.35 5.93
CA ALA A 126 4.22 -10.76 5.04
C ALA A 126 3.60 -9.81 4.01
N ALA A 127 2.40 -10.12 3.49
CA ALA A 127 1.67 -9.24 2.58
C ALA A 127 1.21 -7.96 3.28
N GLU A 128 0.79 -8.04 4.53
CA GLU A 128 0.41 -6.90 5.36
C GLU A 128 1.60 -5.93 5.55
N ASP A 129 2.80 -6.41 5.95
CA ASP A 129 3.99 -5.57 6.06
C ASP A 129 4.33 -4.86 4.73
N ALA A 130 4.20 -5.57 3.59
CA ALA A 130 4.43 -4.97 2.29
C ALA A 130 3.37 -3.92 1.93
N LEU A 131 2.11 -4.16 2.26
CA LEU A 131 1.00 -3.22 2.07
C LEU A 131 1.20 -1.95 2.89
N GLU A 132 1.55 -2.08 4.18
CA GLU A 132 1.85 -0.97 5.07
C GLU A 132 2.98 -0.10 4.53
N ARG A 133 4.08 -0.70 4.09
CA ARG A 133 5.25 0.01 3.58
C ARG A 133 5.02 0.70 2.25
N CYS A 134 4.20 0.13 1.38
CA CYS A 134 4.02 0.64 0.03
C CYS A 134 2.75 1.49 -0.12
N TYR A 135 1.60 0.93 0.24
CA TYR A 135 0.29 1.55 0.03
C TYR A 135 -0.09 2.47 1.18
N ASN A 136 -0.23 1.91 2.39
CA ASN A 136 -0.73 2.66 3.55
C ASN A 136 0.19 3.81 3.96
N SER A 137 1.51 3.65 3.78
CA SER A 137 2.46 4.75 3.96
C SER A 137 2.32 5.89 2.93
N GLY A 138 1.63 5.66 1.82
CA GLY A 138 1.54 6.58 0.69
C GLY A 138 2.83 6.76 -0.11
N ARG A 139 3.91 6.01 0.23
CA ARG A 139 5.27 6.28 -0.28
C ARG A 139 5.60 5.68 -1.63
N PHE A 140 4.83 4.66 -2.08
CA PHE A 140 5.13 3.93 -3.31
C PHE A 140 3.87 3.63 -4.12
N LEU A 141 2.91 4.55 -4.15
CA LEU A 141 1.61 4.36 -4.81
C LEU A 141 1.75 4.22 -6.33
N GLU A 142 2.48 5.15 -6.97
CA GLU A 142 2.72 5.11 -8.41
C GLU A 142 3.62 3.92 -8.79
N THR A 143 4.62 3.63 -7.96
CA THR A 143 5.51 2.49 -8.12
C THR A 143 4.75 1.17 -8.12
N ALA A 144 3.91 0.94 -7.10
CA ALA A 144 3.12 -0.28 -6.99
C ALA A 144 2.11 -0.40 -8.14
N ALA A 145 1.39 0.68 -8.46
CA ALA A 145 0.43 0.70 -9.56
C ALA A 145 1.10 0.37 -10.91
N TYR A 146 2.25 0.99 -11.20
CA TYR A 146 3.02 0.69 -12.41
C TYR A 146 3.48 -0.76 -12.44
N ALA A 147 4.08 -1.26 -11.36
CA ALA A 147 4.64 -2.61 -11.30
C ALA A 147 3.55 -3.68 -11.46
N MET A 148 2.41 -3.51 -10.80
CA MET A 148 1.26 -4.42 -10.95
C MET A 148 0.74 -4.45 -12.39
N ALA A 149 0.52 -3.28 -12.99
CA ALA A 149 0.02 -3.17 -14.35
C ALA A 149 0.98 -3.77 -15.38
N ALA A 150 2.28 -3.44 -15.29
CA ALA A 150 3.28 -3.92 -16.24
C ALA A 150 3.54 -5.43 -16.11
N ALA A 151 3.50 -5.98 -14.90
CA ALA A 151 3.71 -7.40 -14.66
C ALA A 151 2.43 -8.24 -14.76
N GLY A 152 1.25 -7.63 -14.98
CA GLY A 152 -0.03 -8.33 -15.04
C GLY A 152 -0.42 -9.02 -13.72
N LEU A 153 -0.05 -8.41 -12.58
CA LEU A 153 -0.32 -8.96 -11.25
C LEU A 153 -1.54 -8.30 -10.62
N SER A 154 -2.39 -9.10 -9.98
CA SER A 154 -3.41 -8.53 -9.09
C SER A 154 -2.76 -7.94 -7.84
N PRO A 155 -3.41 -6.96 -7.16
CA PRO A 155 -2.88 -6.38 -5.93
C PRO A 155 -2.52 -7.43 -4.88
N PHE A 156 -3.39 -8.39 -4.62
CA PHE A 156 -3.14 -9.45 -3.65
C PHE A 156 -1.87 -10.25 -3.97
N VAL A 157 -1.74 -10.71 -5.21
CA VAL A 157 -0.56 -11.49 -5.66
C VAL A 157 0.71 -10.64 -5.58
N PHE A 158 0.63 -9.36 -5.92
CA PHE A 158 1.76 -8.43 -5.83
C PHE A 158 2.25 -8.30 -4.39
N TYR A 159 1.37 -8.01 -3.43
CA TYR A 159 1.75 -7.82 -2.03
C TYR A 159 2.21 -9.13 -1.36
N CYS A 160 1.59 -10.27 -1.66
CA CYS A 160 2.08 -11.57 -1.18
C CYS A 160 3.51 -11.86 -1.68
N ARG A 161 3.79 -11.63 -2.96
CA ARG A 161 5.13 -11.86 -3.53
C ARG A 161 6.16 -10.86 -3.00
N LEU A 162 5.80 -9.60 -2.86
CA LEU A 162 6.68 -8.56 -2.32
C LEU A 162 6.98 -8.83 -0.85
N GLY A 163 5.97 -9.18 -0.04
CA GLY A 163 6.13 -9.51 1.36
C GLY A 163 7.04 -10.71 1.57
N ALA A 164 6.82 -11.80 0.81
CA ALA A 164 7.69 -12.97 0.84
C ALA A 164 9.14 -12.65 0.42
N ALA A 165 9.34 -11.75 -0.54
CA ALA A 165 10.68 -11.30 -0.91
C ALA A 165 11.30 -10.42 0.18
N GLY A 166 10.51 -9.54 0.80
CA GLY A 166 10.93 -8.69 1.92
C GLY A 166 11.36 -9.49 3.14
N ALA A 167 10.58 -10.50 3.52
CA ALA A 167 10.92 -11.40 4.63
C ALA A 167 12.25 -12.13 4.39
N ARG A 168 12.48 -12.63 3.17
CA ARG A 168 13.77 -13.26 2.81
C ARG A 168 14.95 -12.28 2.78
N HIS A 169 14.71 -11.05 2.40
CA HIS A 169 15.74 -9.99 2.36
C HIS A 169 16.04 -9.40 3.74
N GLY A 170 15.12 -9.55 4.70
CA GLY A 170 15.24 -8.95 6.02
C GLY A 170 14.88 -7.45 6.00
N THR A 171 13.77 -7.08 5.35
CA THR A 171 13.35 -5.67 5.23
C THR A 171 12.79 -5.08 6.52
N ALA A 172 12.61 -5.86 7.58
CA ALA A 172 12.19 -5.36 8.87
C ALA A 172 13.19 -4.31 9.40
N ASN A 173 12.69 -3.12 9.73
CA ASN A 173 13.47 -2.04 10.34
C ASN A 173 14.64 -1.46 9.51
N ILE A 174 14.71 -1.70 8.19
CA ILE A 174 15.73 -1.07 7.34
C ILE A 174 15.35 0.40 7.04
N PRO A 175 16.36 1.28 6.80
CA PRO A 175 16.12 2.65 6.39
C PRO A 175 15.29 2.75 5.10
N LEU A 176 14.53 3.83 4.95
CA LEU A 176 13.67 4.03 3.79
C LEU A 176 14.44 4.03 2.45
N ASP A 177 15.66 4.56 2.42
CA ASP A 177 16.46 4.58 1.20
C ASP A 177 16.92 3.17 0.81
N ASP A 178 17.21 2.31 1.78
CA ASP A 178 17.55 0.89 1.57
C ASP A 178 16.31 0.09 1.13
N TYR A 179 15.16 0.34 1.75
CA TYR A 179 13.90 -0.24 1.29
C TYR A 179 13.54 0.20 -0.13
N THR A 180 13.80 1.45 -0.49
CA THR A 180 13.61 1.95 -1.85
C THR A 180 14.49 1.21 -2.85
N ALA A 181 15.74 0.95 -2.50
CA ALA A 181 16.67 0.18 -3.35
C ALA A 181 16.24 -1.29 -3.48
N PHE A 182 15.82 -1.92 -2.39
CA PHE A 182 15.24 -3.25 -2.40
C PHE A 182 14.03 -3.32 -3.33
N LEU A 183 13.06 -2.44 -3.16
CA LEU A 183 11.82 -2.41 -3.95
C LEU A 183 12.12 -2.18 -5.44
N TYR A 184 13.05 -1.25 -5.76
CA TYR A 184 13.49 -1.03 -7.14
C TYR A 184 14.03 -2.30 -7.77
N ASN A 185 14.96 -2.96 -7.10
CA ASN A 185 15.61 -4.18 -7.62
C ASN A 185 14.61 -5.32 -7.78
N TRP A 186 13.71 -5.49 -6.83
CA TRP A 186 12.68 -6.52 -6.88
C TRP A 186 11.68 -6.27 -8.01
N CYS A 187 11.15 -5.05 -8.14
CA CYS A 187 10.25 -4.69 -9.24
C CYS A 187 10.94 -4.81 -10.60
N ALA A 188 12.20 -4.37 -10.71
CA ALA A 188 12.96 -4.43 -11.97
C ALA A 188 13.24 -5.87 -12.47
N ALA A 189 13.08 -6.87 -11.61
CA ALA A 189 13.19 -8.29 -11.94
C ALA A 189 11.84 -8.92 -12.37
N LEU A 190 10.72 -8.21 -12.20
CA LEU A 190 9.41 -8.70 -12.65
C LEU A 190 9.31 -8.66 -14.19
N PRO A 191 8.55 -9.58 -14.79
CA PRO A 191 8.32 -9.56 -16.24
C PRO A 191 7.57 -8.29 -16.67
N GLY A 192 7.86 -7.81 -17.87
CA GLY A 192 7.17 -6.64 -18.45
C GLY A 192 7.60 -5.27 -17.92
N ILE A 193 8.50 -5.21 -16.95
CA ILE A 193 8.96 -3.95 -16.37
C ILE A 193 9.96 -3.23 -17.26
N ASP A 194 9.62 -1.99 -17.67
CA ASP A 194 10.58 -1.02 -18.17
C ASP A 194 11.24 -0.30 -16.98
N LYS A 195 12.57 -0.40 -16.87
CA LYS A 195 13.33 0.16 -15.75
C LYS A 195 13.32 1.69 -15.71
N ALA A 196 13.20 2.36 -16.87
CA ALA A 196 13.10 3.80 -16.93
C ALA A 196 11.74 4.30 -16.39
N CYS A 197 10.66 3.64 -16.80
CA CYS A 197 9.32 3.92 -16.30
C CYS A 197 9.18 3.62 -14.80
N LEU A 198 9.74 2.49 -14.32
CA LEU A 198 9.78 2.13 -12.90
C LEU A 198 10.51 3.21 -12.08
N ARG A 199 11.72 3.60 -12.54
CA ARG A 199 12.48 4.66 -11.88
C ARG A 199 11.67 5.97 -11.82
N ASP A 200 11.02 6.35 -12.89
CA ASP A 200 10.24 7.58 -12.96
C ASP A 200 9.05 7.56 -12.01
N ALA A 201 8.35 6.43 -11.87
CA ALA A 201 7.29 6.25 -10.87
C ALA A 201 7.84 6.44 -9.44
N MET A 202 8.98 5.78 -9.13
CA MET A 202 9.62 5.93 -7.81
C MET A 202 10.14 7.35 -7.55
N VAL A 203 10.60 8.05 -8.57
CA VAL A 203 11.00 9.46 -8.44
C VAL A 203 9.79 10.33 -8.12
N ARG A 204 8.66 10.12 -8.78
CA ARG A 204 7.43 10.87 -8.50
C ARG A 204 6.94 10.59 -7.08
N ASP A 205 6.86 9.34 -6.66
CA ASP A 205 6.51 8.95 -5.29
C ASP A 205 7.43 9.62 -4.26
N ARG A 206 8.74 9.59 -4.51
CA ARG A 206 9.72 10.18 -3.59
C ARG A 206 9.59 11.70 -3.52
N LEU A 207 9.38 12.38 -4.62
CA LEU A 207 9.18 13.82 -4.64
C LEU A 207 7.86 14.24 -3.99
N ALA A 208 6.81 13.44 -4.14
CA ALA A 208 5.51 13.69 -3.50
C ALA A 208 5.55 13.54 -1.98
N THR A 209 6.32 12.59 -1.46
CA THR A 209 6.31 12.23 -0.03
C THR A 209 7.48 12.76 0.78
N ASN A 210 8.54 13.26 0.14
CA ASN A 210 9.73 13.77 0.83
C ASN A 210 9.93 15.28 0.59
N SER A 211 9.72 16.06 1.63
CA SER A 211 9.86 17.53 1.60
C SER A 211 11.30 18.05 1.44
N THR A 212 12.31 17.19 1.34
CA THR A 212 13.71 17.61 1.12
C THR A 212 14.11 17.64 -0.35
N GLY A 213 13.35 16.99 -1.24
CA GLY A 213 13.71 16.79 -2.65
C GLY A 213 14.90 15.85 -2.87
N ARG A 214 15.42 15.22 -1.80
CA ARG A 214 16.55 14.27 -1.91
C ARG A 214 16.06 12.93 -2.43
N LEU A 215 16.71 12.46 -3.49
CA LEU A 215 16.50 11.14 -4.04
C LEU A 215 17.48 10.12 -3.43
N PRO A 216 17.06 8.87 -3.18
CA PRO A 216 17.96 7.76 -2.88
C PRO A 216 18.95 7.52 -4.02
N GLN A 217 20.11 6.94 -3.69
CA GLN A 217 21.19 6.72 -4.65
C GLN A 217 20.76 5.88 -5.87
N CYS A 218 19.91 4.87 -5.66
CA CYS A 218 19.38 4.00 -6.73
C CYS A 218 18.54 4.75 -7.77
N LEU A 219 18.05 5.96 -7.44
CA LEU A 219 17.26 6.80 -8.34
C LEU A 219 18.07 7.97 -8.96
N HIS A 220 19.36 8.09 -8.64
CA HIS A 220 20.19 9.15 -9.22
C HIS A 220 20.36 8.98 -10.71
N VAL A 221 20.55 10.13 -11.41
CA VAL A 221 20.95 10.15 -12.80
C VAL A 221 22.38 9.64 -12.90
N THR A 222 22.59 8.54 -13.62
CA THR A 222 23.89 7.90 -13.77
C THR A 222 24.79 8.63 -14.79
N ASP A 223 24.20 9.30 -15.79
CA ASP A 223 24.91 10.12 -16.76
C ASP A 223 25.34 11.45 -16.13
N ALA A 224 26.65 11.67 -16.04
CA ALA A 224 27.23 12.84 -15.41
C ALA A 224 26.94 14.14 -16.19
N LEU A 225 26.80 14.11 -17.53
CA LEU A 225 26.44 15.28 -18.34
C LEU A 225 25.00 15.67 -18.12
N LEU A 226 24.10 14.71 -18.16
CA LEU A 226 22.68 14.89 -17.84
C LEU A 226 22.48 15.40 -16.40
N GLY A 227 23.19 14.84 -15.45
CA GLY A 227 23.15 15.28 -14.05
C GLY A 227 23.58 16.74 -13.88
N ARG A 228 24.63 17.18 -14.60
CA ARG A 228 25.05 18.60 -14.63
C ARG A 228 24.01 19.50 -15.30
N ALA A 229 23.37 19.02 -16.37
CA ALA A 229 22.33 19.80 -17.06
C ALA A 229 21.10 20.01 -16.13
N VAL A 230 20.65 18.98 -15.45
CA VAL A 230 19.55 19.07 -14.47
C VAL A 230 19.88 20.06 -13.34
N LYS A 231 21.12 20.02 -12.81
CA LYS A 231 21.57 20.98 -11.79
C LYS A 231 21.58 22.43 -12.31
N ARG A 232 22.05 22.66 -13.56
CA ARG A 232 22.01 23.98 -14.15
C ARG A 232 20.60 24.52 -14.32
N LEU A 233 19.66 23.67 -14.79
CA LEU A 233 18.25 24.04 -14.92
C LEU A 233 17.63 24.37 -13.54
N ALA A 234 17.98 23.62 -12.51
CA ALA A 234 17.50 23.86 -11.14
C ALA A 234 18.03 25.17 -10.54
N GLN A 235 19.20 25.62 -10.95
CA GLN A 235 19.85 26.85 -10.46
C GLN A 235 19.50 28.09 -11.29
N ASN A 236 19.01 27.92 -12.50
CA ASN A 236 18.70 29.04 -13.41
C ASN A 236 17.37 29.72 -12.98
N PRO A 237 17.40 31.02 -12.63
CA PRO A 237 16.20 31.76 -12.25
C PRO A 237 15.11 31.82 -13.34
N ALA A 238 15.50 31.72 -14.61
CA ALA A 238 14.55 31.73 -15.73
C ALA A 238 13.77 30.42 -15.90
N THR A 239 14.33 29.29 -15.44
CA THR A 239 13.71 27.97 -15.55
C THR A 239 13.20 27.45 -14.20
N ALA A 240 13.70 28.00 -13.10
CA ALA A 240 13.31 27.63 -11.76
C ALA A 240 12.08 28.42 -11.32
N PRO A 241 10.98 27.76 -10.94
CA PRO A 241 9.84 28.48 -10.40
C PRO A 241 10.26 29.19 -9.12
N LEU A 242 9.94 30.43 -8.98
CA LEU A 242 10.08 31.34 -7.83
C LEU A 242 11.40 31.25 -7.04
N PRO A 243 12.19 32.34 -6.98
CA PRO A 243 13.38 32.43 -6.14
C PRO A 243 13.04 32.23 -4.65
N GLY A 244 13.87 31.45 -3.94
CA GLY A 244 13.69 31.23 -2.50
C GLY A 244 12.74 30.12 -2.11
N VAL A 245 12.04 29.50 -3.04
CA VAL A 245 11.14 28.37 -2.76
C VAL A 245 11.92 27.09 -2.54
N ARG A 246 11.59 26.35 -1.48
CA ARG A 246 12.14 25.02 -1.24
C ARG A 246 11.55 24.04 -2.25
N ARG A 247 12.39 23.41 -3.05
CA ARG A 247 11.97 22.57 -4.18
C ARG A 247 12.77 21.30 -4.30
N GLY A 248 12.12 20.25 -4.80
CA GLY A 248 12.76 19.09 -5.38
C GLY A 248 12.88 19.25 -6.89
N VAL A 249 13.92 18.66 -7.48
CA VAL A 249 14.11 18.61 -8.92
C VAL A 249 14.58 17.23 -9.33
N ALA A 250 14.00 16.68 -10.40
CA ALA A 250 14.42 15.41 -10.97
C ALA A 250 14.20 15.37 -12.49
N LEU A 251 15.01 14.54 -13.16
CA LEU A 251 14.81 14.17 -14.55
C LEU A 251 13.96 12.89 -14.61
N LEU A 252 12.90 12.90 -15.39
CA LEU A 252 12.16 11.71 -15.78
C LEU A 252 12.74 11.16 -17.09
N TYR A 253 13.06 9.86 -17.12
CA TYR A 253 13.71 9.23 -18.26
C TYR A 253 12.73 8.94 -19.41
N GLY A 254 11.53 8.46 -19.09
CA GLY A 254 10.52 8.09 -20.08
C GLY A 254 10.04 9.29 -20.90
N THR A 255 9.80 10.43 -20.27
CA THR A 255 9.35 11.66 -20.92
C THR A 255 10.48 12.62 -21.27
N ARG A 256 11.70 12.39 -20.78
CA ARG A 256 12.86 13.30 -20.87
C ARG A 256 12.57 14.71 -20.33
N GLN A 257 11.70 14.80 -19.35
CA GLN A 257 11.28 16.06 -18.74
C GLN A 257 11.97 16.25 -17.39
N VAL A 258 12.31 17.51 -17.08
CA VAL A 258 12.73 17.88 -15.73
C VAL A 258 11.50 18.35 -14.96
N VAL A 259 11.24 17.72 -13.84
CA VAL A 259 10.11 18.04 -12.94
C VAL A 259 10.63 18.81 -11.73
N PHE A 260 9.81 19.75 -11.27
CA PHE A 260 10.04 20.56 -10.09
C PHE A 260 8.86 20.37 -9.12
N VAL A 261 9.17 20.28 -7.83
CA VAL A 261 8.15 20.23 -6.77
C VAL A 261 8.39 21.38 -5.79
N ASP A 262 7.32 22.13 -5.53
CA ASP A 262 7.30 23.21 -4.55
C ASP A 262 6.81 22.70 -3.21
N TYR A 263 7.71 22.61 -2.23
CA TYR A 263 7.39 22.15 -0.87
C TYR A 263 6.92 23.27 0.08
N THR A 264 6.81 24.50 -0.41
CA THR A 264 6.24 25.61 0.39
C THR A 264 4.71 25.59 0.39
N GLN A 265 4.13 25.01 -0.64
CA GLN A 265 2.69 24.78 -0.71
C GLN A 265 2.38 23.46 0.00
N LYS A 266 1.59 23.54 1.07
CA LYS A 266 1.02 22.33 1.68
C LYS A 266 0.07 21.72 0.66
N ASN A 267 0.41 20.57 0.09
CA ASN A 267 -0.56 19.81 -0.67
C ASN A 267 -1.78 19.58 0.23
N PRO A 268 -3.00 19.88 -0.23
CA PRO A 268 -4.16 19.36 0.45
C PRO A 268 -4.07 17.83 0.43
N VAL A 269 -4.15 17.23 1.59
CA VAL A 269 -4.19 15.78 1.80
C VAL A 269 -5.40 15.18 1.10
#